data_48037a543fb0b2de06a5f4f4131a346c
#
_entry.id   48037a543fb0b2de06a5f4f4131a346c
#
_cell.length_a   1.000
_cell.length_b   1.000
_cell.length_c   1.000
_cell.angle_alpha   90.00
_cell.angle_beta   90.00
_cell.angle_gamma   90.00
#
_symmetry.space_group_name_H-M   'P 1'
#
loop_
_entity.id
_entity.type
_entity.pdbx_description
1 polymer ?
#
loop_
_entity_poly.entity_id
_entity_poly.type
_entity_poly.pdbx_seq_one_letter_code
_entity_poly.pdbx_strand_id
1 'polypeptide(L)'
;MGIFDYKNLGTESSKALFADAMAIMVYSYHNIDSGYSAGYQHYGLGFGLPATLVTAVIGSNDSQGLVPGIPWNPDSEKAALASVKAAGWNPISATTLSYEGKVDQRGTFFGEASGYTTAQAEVLGKYDEAGKLTSIGISFRGTSGPRESLISDTLGDVINDLAVGFDPTSAKNYTNEAFGKLLGNVAAYAQANGLSGQDVVVSGHSLGGAAVNSMADLSNDHWSGFYQDANYVAYASLNQSATGKVLNVGYEQDPVFRLNDGYSLNSSSLGVHDKPQESATDNIVSFNDYYASDLWNVLPNSILNLAAWSTHVAITSGYNNGMTRILESKFYDLTSRDSTVIVANLSDPAAKTTWVQDLNRNAEPHKGSTFIIGTDGADLIQGGKGNDYLDGRSGDDTFRDGGGYNIILGGGGHNTLDLQQSVKSYSFANDGAGTLYVRDAYGGISITEDIGAVVGKESSWILFSKNVTHSVTDKGLLAGTDLTAYASSVKGDFGNNVLIAHNGGDWLFGLDGNDQLIGGKGNDVLVGGAGNDLLKGGAGTNTFLFTGNFGQDRIVDYKTTDKLVFIGAEGVGEHYSLQDHAQTLGNDTVLSFGNSSVTLVGVGLGNLSADGITIT
;
A
#
# COMPACT_ATOMS: atom_id res chain seq x y z
N MET A 1 7.30 10.41 3.04
CA MET A 1 8.01 9.11 3.27
C MET A 1 7.00 8.01 3.12
N GLY A 2 7.23 7.03 2.24
CA GLY A 2 6.25 5.96 1.98
C GLY A 2 6.01 5.04 3.18
N ILE A 3 4.88 4.35 3.19
CA ILE A 3 4.40 3.48 4.28
C ILE A 3 5.44 2.42 4.76
N PHE A 4 6.36 2.02 3.89
CA PHE A 4 7.41 1.04 4.22
C PHE A 4 8.77 1.67 4.58
N ASP A 5 8.89 3.00 4.62
CA ASP A 5 10.13 3.68 4.97
C ASP A 5 10.29 3.86 6.49
N TYR A 6 10.56 2.78 7.20
CA TYR A 6 10.69 2.77 8.66
C TYR A 6 12.06 3.23 9.18
N LYS A 7 13.05 3.39 8.29
CA LYS A 7 14.42 3.83 8.63
C LYS A 7 14.75 5.23 8.12
N ASN A 8 13.80 5.95 7.51
CA ASN A 8 14.00 7.25 6.88
C ASN A 8 15.10 7.22 5.79
N LEU A 9 15.07 6.20 4.96
CA LEU A 9 16.03 5.99 3.87
C LEU A 9 15.72 6.81 2.62
N GLY A 10 14.53 7.38 2.55
CA GLY A 10 13.94 7.97 1.35
C GLY A 10 13.32 6.93 0.42
N THR A 11 12.55 7.41 -0.57
CA THR A 11 11.69 6.59 -1.43
C THR A 11 12.42 5.44 -2.10
N GLU A 12 13.44 5.72 -2.88
CA GLU A 12 14.11 4.69 -3.70
C GLU A 12 14.78 3.61 -2.85
N SER A 13 15.47 4.01 -1.77
CA SER A 13 16.17 3.06 -0.90
C SER A 13 15.19 2.20 -0.09
N SER A 14 14.09 2.80 0.37
CA SER A 14 13.06 2.06 1.13
C SER A 14 12.29 1.08 0.23
N LYS A 15 11.95 1.48 -0.98
CA LYS A 15 11.35 0.59 -1.99
C LYS A 15 12.27 -0.58 -2.32
N ALA A 16 13.55 -0.32 -2.56
CA ALA A 16 14.52 -1.36 -2.86
C ALA A 16 14.70 -2.35 -1.71
N LEU A 17 14.83 -1.84 -0.47
CA LEU A 17 14.93 -2.67 0.72
C LEU A 17 13.69 -3.56 0.91
N PHE A 18 12.50 -2.98 0.76
CA PHE A 18 11.25 -3.71 0.92
C PHE A 18 11.06 -4.77 -0.18
N ALA A 19 11.39 -4.44 -1.43
CA ALA A 19 11.37 -5.39 -2.55
C ALA A 19 12.34 -6.56 -2.32
N ASP A 20 13.52 -6.30 -1.78
CA ASP A 20 14.50 -7.32 -1.42
C ASP A 20 13.97 -8.25 -0.32
N ALA A 21 13.42 -7.67 0.76
CA ALA A 21 12.82 -8.44 1.85
C ALA A 21 11.66 -9.30 1.36
N MET A 22 10.83 -8.77 0.46
CA MET A 22 9.73 -9.50 -0.15
C MET A 22 10.22 -10.66 -1.02
N ALA A 23 11.21 -10.43 -1.88
CA ALA A 23 11.75 -11.45 -2.79
C ALA A 23 12.31 -12.66 -2.02
N ILE A 24 13.10 -12.42 -0.96
CA ILE A 24 13.66 -13.52 -0.14
C ILE A 24 12.58 -14.22 0.70
N MET A 25 11.55 -13.49 1.17
CA MET A 25 10.43 -14.08 1.89
C MET A 25 9.62 -15.01 0.99
N VAL A 26 9.24 -14.54 -0.19
CA VAL A 26 8.49 -15.35 -1.18
C VAL A 26 9.28 -16.60 -1.58
N TYR A 27 10.59 -16.48 -1.77
CA TYR A 27 11.45 -17.61 -2.11
C TYR A 27 11.38 -18.73 -1.06
N SER A 28 11.22 -18.40 0.22
CA SER A 28 11.10 -19.43 1.27
C SER A 28 9.78 -20.22 1.21
N TYR A 29 8.79 -19.77 0.40
CA TYR A 29 7.45 -20.38 0.28
C TYR A 29 7.14 -20.99 -1.10
N HIS A 30 8.12 -21.28 -1.88
CA HIS A 30 8.03 -21.63 -3.31
C HIS A 30 7.05 -22.77 -3.69
N ASN A 31 6.44 -23.44 -2.72
CA ASN A 31 5.54 -24.58 -2.98
C ASN A 31 4.08 -24.40 -2.52
N ILE A 32 3.74 -23.36 -1.77
CA ILE A 32 2.43 -23.27 -1.11
C ILE A 32 1.37 -22.57 -1.98
N ASP A 33 1.81 -21.67 -2.86
CA ASP A 33 0.93 -20.73 -3.53
C ASP A 33 0.08 -21.30 -4.68
N SER A 34 0.48 -22.44 -5.25
CA SER A 34 -0.28 -23.05 -6.34
C SER A 34 -1.70 -23.48 -5.94
N GLY A 35 -1.90 -23.86 -4.68
CA GLY A 35 -3.22 -24.21 -4.15
C GLY A 35 -4.12 -23.00 -3.97
N TYR A 36 -3.58 -21.87 -3.53
CA TYR A 36 -4.34 -20.63 -3.39
C TYR A 36 -4.82 -20.13 -4.75
N SER A 37 -3.94 -20.00 -5.73
CA SER A 37 -4.29 -19.53 -7.08
C SER A 37 -5.29 -20.42 -7.77
N ALA A 38 -5.20 -21.75 -7.62
CA ALA A 38 -6.16 -22.69 -8.19
C ALA A 38 -7.52 -22.73 -7.45
N GLY A 39 -7.51 -22.45 -6.15
CA GLY A 39 -8.70 -22.53 -5.29
C GLY A 39 -9.41 -21.18 -5.14
N TYR A 40 -8.90 -20.35 -4.26
CA TYR A 40 -9.58 -19.11 -3.87
C TYR A 40 -9.71 -18.12 -5.02
N GLN A 41 -8.64 -17.83 -5.74
CA GLN A 41 -8.64 -16.82 -6.79
C GLN A 41 -9.70 -17.09 -7.86
N HIS A 42 -9.87 -18.35 -8.27
CA HIS A 42 -10.81 -18.70 -9.33
C HIS A 42 -12.24 -18.98 -8.85
N TYR A 43 -12.41 -19.47 -7.62
CA TYR A 43 -13.70 -19.98 -7.15
C TYR A 43 -14.29 -19.23 -5.95
N GLY A 44 -13.56 -18.27 -5.37
CA GLY A 44 -13.99 -17.52 -4.20
C GLY A 44 -14.05 -18.33 -2.90
N LEU A 45 -14.64 -17.75 -1.84
CA LEU A 45 -14.66 -18.36 -0.50
C LEU A 45 -15.46 -19.66 -0.42
N GLY A 46 -16.48 -19.84 -1.26
CA GLY A 46 -17.37 -21.02 -1.17
C GLY A 46 -16.66 -22.34 -1.44
N PHE A 47 -15.99 -22.46 -2.56
CA PHE A 47 -15.27 -23.66 -2.97
C PHE A 47 -13.76 -23.51 -2.85
N GLY A 48 -13.25 -22.34 -3.14
CA GLY A 48 -11.82 -22.08 -3.17
C GLY A 48 -11.17 -22.10 -1.80
N LEU A 49 -11.82 -21.56 -0.75
CA LEU A 49 -11.26 -21.52 0.59
C LEU A 49 -10.96 -22.91 1.16
N PRO A 50 -11.87 -23.92 1.12
CA PRO A 50 -11.55 -25.27 1.56
C PRO A 50 -10.34 -25.86 0.83
N ALA A 51 -10.24 -25.66 -0.49
CA ALA A 51 -9.11 -26.15 -1.27
C ALA A 51 -7.79 -25.47 -0.85
N THR A 52 -7.82 -24.16 -0.63
CA THR A 52 -6.67 -23.37 -0.16
C THR A 52 -6.21 -23.82 1.23
N LEU A 53 -7.13 -23.95 2.18
CA LEU A 53 -6.82 -24.38 3.55
C LEU A 53 -6.27 -25.80 3.58
N VAL A 54 -6.85 -26.73 2.80
CA VAL A 54 -6.32 -28.08 2.67
C VAL A 54 -4.89 -28.06 2.14
N THR A 55 -4.61 -27.24 1.13
CA THR A 55 -3.25 -27.11 0.56
C THR A 55 -2.28 -26.49 1.56
N ALA A 56 -2.70 -25.48 2.30
CA ALA A 56 -1.88 -24.84 3.32
C ALA A 56 -1.55 -25.78 4.48
N VAL A 57 -2.52 -26.59 4.94
CA VAL A 57 -2.36 -27.52 6.06
C VAL A 57 -1.63 -28.80 5.66
N ILE A 58 -1.93 -29.36 4.49
CA ILE A 58 -1.32 -30.60 4.01
C ILE A 58 0.04 -30.37 3.39
N GLY A 59 0.32 -29.11 2.99
CA GLY A 59 1.51 -28.73 2.24
C GLY A 59 1.54 -29.30 0.82
N SER A 60 2.17 -28.58 -0.06
CA SER A 60 2.54 -29.11 -1.37
C SER A 60 3.88 -29.81 -1.22
N ASN A 61 3.85 -31.08 -0.89
CA ASN A 61 5.08 -31.82 -0.82
C ASN A 61 5.61 -32.15 -2.22
N ASP A 62 6.93 -32.30 -2.36
CA ASP A 62 7.64 -32.69 -3.56
C ASP A 62 7.15 -33.96 -4.22
N SER A 63 6.43 -34.75 -3.50
CA SER A 63 6.03 -36.08 -3.90
C SER A 63 4.57 -36.15 -4.29
N GLN A 64 4.13 -35.35 -5.24
CA GLN A 64 2.84 -35.57 -5.91
C GLN A 64 1.63 -34.98 -5.15
N GLY A 65 0.89 -34.10 -5.81
CA GLY A 65 -0.33 -33.51 -5.29
C GLY A 65 -1.22 -34.54 -4.57
N LEU A 66 -1.32 -34.42 -3.24
CA LEU A 66 -2.06 -35.36 -2.40
C LEU A 66 -3.58 -35.15 -2.47
N VAL A 67 -4.01 -34.03 -3.04
CA VAL A 67 -5.43 -33.70 -3.19
C VAL A 67 -5.83 -33.82 -4.66
N PRO A 68 -6.72 -34.75 -5.01
CA PRO A 68 -7.21 -34.88 -6.37
C PRO A 68 -7.85 -33.58 -6.85
N GLY A 69 -7.39 -33.07 -7.99
CA GLY A 69 -7.92 -31.85 -8.61
C GLY A 69 -7.19 -30.55 -8.26
N ILE A 70 -6.22 -30.56 -7.36
CA ILE A 70 -5.31 -29.43 -7.16
C ILE A 70 -4.04 -29.72 -7.96
N PRO A 71 -3.72 -28.92 -8.99
CA PRO A 71 -2.52 -29.16 -9.78
C PRO A 71 -1.26 -28.89 -8.94
N TRP A 72 -0.45 -29.90 -8.78
CA TRP A 72 0.91 -29.74 -8.34
C TRP A 72 1.75 -29.20 -9.51
N ASN A 73 2.46 -28.09 -9.29
CA ASN A 73 3.33 -27.51 -10.31
C ASN A 73 4.80 -27.80 -9.97
N PRO A 74 5.42 -28.80 -10.60
CA PRO A 74 6.84 -29.13 -10.38
C PRO A 74 7.78 -28.02 -10.82
N ASP A 75 7.31 -27.07 -11.64
CA ASP A 75 8.08 -25.93 -12.10
C ASP A 75 8.01 -24.74 -11.13
N SER A 76 7.18 -24.80 -10.08
CA SER A 76 7.05 -23.72 -9.10
C SER A 76 8.38 -23.41 -8.40
N GLU A 77 9.14 -24.43 -8.06
CA GLU A 77 10.46 -24.29 -7.45
C GLU A 77 11.47 -23.64 -8.41
N LYS A 78 11.47 -24.04 -9.68
CA LYS A 78 12.29 -23.40 -10.71
C LYS A 78 11.87 -21.94 -10.91
N ALA A 79 10.56 -21.67 -10.93
CA ALA A 79 10.02 -20.32 -11.07
C ALA A 79 10.43 -19.45 -9.88
N ALA A 80 10.31 -19.95 -8.65
CA ALA A 80 10.74 -19.23 -7.45
C ALA A 80 12.24 -18.93 -7.46
N LEU A 81 13.07 -19.92 -7.83
CA LEU A 81 14.51 -19.72 -7.97
C LEU A 81 14.85 -18.72 -9.08
N ALA A 82 14.15 -18.78 -10.21
CA ALA A 82 14.33 -17.83 -11.30
C ALA A 82 13.93 -16.41 -10.88
N SER A 83 12.81 -16.27 -10.16
CA SER A 83 12.32 -14.99 -9.64
C SER A 83 13.31 -14.36 -8.65
N VAL A 84 13.77 -15.12 -7.67
CA VAL A 84 14.71 -14.59 -6.66
C VAL A 84 16.07 -14.25 -7.28
N LYS A 85 16.50 -15.00 -8.30
CA LYS A 85 17.71 -14.66 -9.09
C LYS A 85 17.52 -13.41 -9.94
N ALA A 86 16.35 -13.21 -10.51
CA ALA A 86 16.03 -11.97 -11.24
C ALA A 86 16.08 -10.75 -10.32
N ALA A 87 15.73 -10.91 -9.03
CA ALA A 87 15.91 -9.91 -7.99
C ALA A 87 17.38 -9.77 -7.49
N GLY A 88 18.32 -10.52 -8.09
CA GLY A 88 19.76 -10.46 -7.77
C GLY A 88 20.22 -11.40 -6.65
N TRP A 89 19.32 -12.18 -6.05
CA TRP A 89 19.63 -13.05 -4.94
C TRP A 89 19.97 -14.48 -5.39
N ASN A 90 21.01 -15.06 -4.80
CA ASN A 90 21.45 -16.42 -5.08
C ASN A 90 21.59 -17.21 -3.77
N PRO A 91 21.06 -18.44 -3.66
CA PRO A 91 21.24 -19.27 -2.47
C PRO A 91 22.70 -19.50 -2.13
N ILE A 92 23.05 -19.39 -0.84
CA ILE A 92 24.39 -19.66 -0.31
C ILE A 92 24.39 -21.06 0.29
N SER A 93 25.34 -21.91 -0.12
CA SER A 93 25.39 -23.29 0.35
C SER A 93 25.88 -23.43 1.77
N ALA A 94 25.48 -24.51 2.47
CA ALA A 94 25.99 -24.86 3.79
C ALA A 94 27.52 -24.98 3.82
N THR A 95 28.13 -25.53 2.77
CA THR A 95 29.59 -25.65 2.65
C THR A 95 30.24 -24.26 2.61
N THR A 96 29.68 -23.32 1.88
CA THR A 96 30.17 -21.93 1.84
C THR A 96 30.12 -21.27 3.21
N LEU A 97 29.06 -21.53 3.97
CA LEU A 97 28.89 -21.03 5.34
C LEU A 97 29.66 -21.82 6.41
N SER A 98 30.38 -22.88 6.02
CA SER A 98 31.01 -23.81 6.97
C SER A 98 30.01 -24.38 8.01
N TYR A 99 28.78 -24.61 7.59
CA TYR A 99 27.69 -25.08 8.43
C TYR A 99 27.52 -26.60 8.34
N GLU A 100 27.54 -27.27 9.51
CA GLU A 100 27.47 -28.73 9.63
C GLU A 100 26.09 -29.23 10.13
N GLY A 101 25.09 -28.35 10.27
CA GLY A 101 23.74 -28.71 10.72
C GLY A 101 22.91 -29.37 9.61
N LYS A 102 21.64 -29.63 9.89
CA LYS A 102 20.70 -30.26 8.94
C LYS A 102 20.37 -29.30 7.78
N VAL A 103 20.61 -29.79 6.56
CA VAL A 103 20.27 -29.10 5.30
C VAL A 103 19.68 -30.12 4.34
N ASP A 104 18.62 -29.76 3.60
CA ASP A 104 18.08 -30.63 2.58
C ASP A 104 18.82 -30.53 1.23
N GLN A 105 18.38 -31.32 0.27
CA GLN A 105 19.00 -31.34 -1.07
C GLN A 105 18.88 -30.03 -1.86
N ARG A 106 18.02 -29.13 -1.43
CA ARG A 106 17.75 -27.82 -2.05
C ARG A 106 18.53 -26.70 -1.42
N GLY A 107 19.15 -26.95 -0.26
CA GLY A 107 19.89 -25.95 0.49
C GLY A 107 19.10 -25.27 1.61
N THR A 108 17.86 -25.70 1.87
CA THR A 108 17.07 -25.21 3.02
C THR A 108 17.70 -25.65 4.33
N PHE A 109 17.94 -24.72 5.24
CA PHE A 109 18.49 -24.95 6.55
C PHE A 109 17.38 -25.27 7.56
N PHE A 110 17.58 -26.26 8.42
CA PHE A 110 16.63 -26.69 9.44
C PHE A 110 17.10 -26.35 10.85
N GLY A 111 16.14 -26.14 11.74
CA GLY A 111 16.41 -25.87 13.15
C GLY A 111 17.18 -27.00 13.84
N GLU A 112 18.06 -26.63 14.79
CA GLU A 112 19.01 -27.55 15.44
C GLU A 112 18.49 -28.14 16.74
N ALA A 113 17.77 -27.34 17.53
CA ALA A 113 17.32 -27.77 18.86
C ALA A 113 16.12 -28.72 18.76
N SER A 114 16.04 -29.64 19.74
CA SER A 114 14.88 -30.50 19.93
C SER A 114 13.64 -29.63 20.16
N GLY A 115 12.60 -29.83 19.34
CA GLY A 115 11.38 -28.99 19.34
C GLY A 115 11.33 -27.99 18.18
N TYR A 116 12.47 -27.66 17.54
CA TYR A 116 12.53 -26.73 16.41
C TYR A 116 13.03 -27.38 15.11
N THR A 117 13.05 -28.70 15.03
CA THR A 117 13.61 -29.44 13.88
C THR A 117 12.84 -29.27 12.58
N THR A 118 11.62 -28.71 12.64
CA THR A 118 10.80 -28.34 11.49
C THR A 118 10.97 -26.89 11.06
N ALA A 119 11.56 -26.03 11.91
CA ALA A 119 11.87 -24.66 11.58
C ALA A 119 12.83 -24.59 10.38
N GLN A 120 12.60 -23.68 9.45
CA GLN A 120 13.32 -23.59 8.19
C GLN A 120 13.80 -22.17 7.92
N ALA A 121 14.99 -22.07 7.32
CA ALA A 121 15.56 -20.81 6.90
C ALA A 121 16.25 -20.95 5.54
N GLU A 122 16.25 -19.87 4.77
CA GLU A 122 17.03 -19.72 3.54
C GLU A 122 18.11 -18.63 3.76
N VAL A 123 19.29 -18.84 3.19
CA VAL A 123 20.37 -17.86 3.20
C VAL A 123 20.80 -17.59 1.76
N LEU A 124 20.75 -16.31 1.38
CA LEU A 124 21.02 -15.86 0.02
C LEU A 124 22.08 -14.75 0.00
N GLY A 125 22.74 -14.56 -1.11
CA GLY A 125 23.72 -13.50 -1.33
C GLY A 125 23.43 -12.71 -2.60
N LYS A 126 23.64 -11.40 -2.55
CA LYS A 126 23.78 -10.56 -3.73
C LYS A 126 25.25 -10.33 -4.04
N TYR A 127 25.57 -10.27 -5.31
CA TYR A 127 26.93 -10.12 -5.81
C TYR A 127 26.99 -9.00 -6.85
N ASP A 128 28.07 -8.24 -6.84
CA ASP A 128 28.35 -7.26 -7.88
C ASP A 128 28.80 -7.94 -9.18
N GLU A 129 29.04 -7.15 -10.22
CA GLU A 129 29.51 -7.63 -11.53
C GLU A 129 30.88 -8.33 -11.47
N ALA A 130 31.69 -8.04 -10.45
CA ALA A 130 32.97 -8.68 -10.22
C ALA A 130 32.85 -9.99 -9.41
N GLY A 131 31.62 -10.37 -9.02
CA GLY A 131 31.34 -11.56 -8.21
C GLY A 131 31.66 -11.39 -6.72
N LYS A 132 31.84 -10.15 -6.24
CA LYS A 132 32.04 -9.86 -4.83
C LYS A 132 30.67 -9.80 -4.14
N LEU A 133 30.55 -10.45 -2.97
CA LEU A 133 29.37 -10.40 -2.13
C LEU A 133 29.12 -8.96 -1.63
N THR A 134 27.90 -8.45 -1.84
CA THR A 134 27.48 -7.10 -1.45
C THR A 134 26.40 -7.09 -0.37
N SER A 135 25.58 -8.14 -0.31
CA SER A 135 24.53 -8.25 0.69
C SER A 135 24.20 -9.70 1.00
N ILE A 136 23.66 -9.95 2.20
CA ILE A 136 23.14 -11.25 2.62
C ILE A 136 21.65 -11.11 2.94
N GLY A 137 20.85 -12.03 2.40
CA GLY A 137 19.44 -12.22 2.74
C GLY A 137 19.26 -13.44 3.63
N ILE A 138 18.52 -13.29 4.71
CA ILE A 138 18.11 -14.38 5.59
C ILE A 138 16.58 -14.40 5.61
N SER A 139 15.97 -15.50 5.17
CA SER A 139 14.53 -15.64 5.20
C SER A 139 14.13 -16.82 6.11
N PHE A 140 13.29 -16.54 7.08
CA PHE A 140 12.68 -17.56 7.94
C PHE A 140 11.33 -17.94 7.36
N ARG A 141 11.12 -19.23 7.16
CA ARG A 141 9.85 -19.76 6.73
C ARG A 141 8.90 -19.89 7.92
N GLY A 142 7.64 -19.57 7.73
CA GLY A 142 6.57 -19.88 8.68
C GLY A 142 6.20 -21.35 8.66
N THR A 143 5.04 -21.67 9.23
CA THR A 143 4.52 -23.03 9.29
C THR A 143 4.53 -23.67 7.91
N SER A 144 5.28 -24.75 7.77
CA SER A 144 5.30 -25.54 6.54
C SER A 144 4.47 -26.80 6.76
N GLY A 145 3.62 -27.12 5.79
CA GLY A 145 2.94 -28.41 5.79
C GLY A 145 3.92 -29.59 5.67
N PRO A 146 3.43 -30.80 5.82
CA PRO A 146 4.24 -32.01 5.97
C PRO A 146 5.13 -32.24 4.75
N ARG A 147 6.42 -32.43 4.98
CA ARG A 147 7.37 -32.85 3.93
C ARG A 147 7.57 -34.38 3.92
N GLU A 148 7.56 -35.01 5.08
CA GLU A 148 7.87 -36.42 5.24
C GLU A 148 6.72 -37.21 5.90
N SER A 149 5.89 -36.55 6.71
CA SER A 149 4.76 -37.19 7.42
C SER A 149 3.59 -36.21 7.59
N LEU A 150 2.44 -36.56 7.02
CA LEU A 150 1.21 -35.78 7.01
C LEU A 150 0.72 -35.38 8.41
N ILE A 151 0.97 -36.17 9.42
CA ILE A 151 0.42 -35.96 10.77
C ILE A 151 1.45 -35.40 11.73
N SER A 152 2.68 -35.93 11.76
CA SER A 152 3.67 -35.53 12.74
C SER A 152 4.25 -34.13 12.45
N ASP A 153 4.45 -33.80 11.18
CA ASP A 153 5.08 -32.53 10.81
C ASP A 153 4.08 -31.38 10.90
N THR A 154 2.84 -31.56 10.42
CA THR A 154 1.78 -30.57 10.57
C THR A 154 1.42 -30.35 12.05
N LEU A 155 1.32 -31.42 12.83
CA LEU A 155 1.01 -31.30 14.26
C LEU A 155 2.17 -30.65 15.02
N GLY A 156 3.39 -30.99 14.66
CA GLY A 156 4.60 -30.39 15.23
C GLY A 156 4.69 -28.90 14.97
N ASP A 157 4.42 -28.48 13.73
CA ASP A 157 4.42 -27.08 13.34
C ASP A 157 3.31 -26.28 14.05
N VAL A 158 2.07 -26.80 14.07
CA VAL A 158 0.96 -26.15 14.78
C VAL A 158 1.22 -26.05 16.29
N ILE A 159 1.82 -27.08 16.90
CA ILE A 159 2.18 -27.06 18.33
C ILE A 159 3.30 -26.04 18.59
N ASN A 160 4.31 -25.98 17.71
CA ASN A 160 5.37 -24.99 17.81
C ASN A 160 4.85 -23.57 17.61
N ASP A 161 3.94 -23.35 16.64
CA ASP A 161 3.29 -22.07 16.42
C ASP A 161 2.52 -21.61 17.66
N LEU A 162 1.77 -22.51 18.26
CA LEU A 162 1.04 -22.22 19.50
C LEU A 162 2.01 -21.95 20.65
N ALA A 163 3.08 -22.75 20.80
CA ALA A 163 4.06 -22.55 21.86
C ALA A 163 4.80 -21.21 21.70
N VAL A 164 5.25 -20.90 20.48
CA VAL A 164 5.91 -19.61 20.19
C VAL A 164 4.92 -18.45 20.31
N GLY A 165 3.66 -18.63 19.92
CA GLY A 165 2.64 -17.57 20.01
C GLY A 165 2.15 -17.28 21.42
N PHE A 166 2.12 -18.30 22.31
CA PHE A 166 1.50 -18.19 23.63
C PHE A 166 2.50 -18.13 24.80
N ASP A 167 3.75 -18.53 24.60
CA ASP A 167 4.80 -18.36 25.61
C ASP A 167 5.78 -17.25 25.22
N PRO A 168 5.72 -16.07 25.87
CA PRO A 168 6.57 -14.94 25.56
C PRO A 168 8.09 -15.27 25.61
N THR A 169 8.51 -16.19 26.45
CA THR A 169 9.92 -16.57 26.60
C THR A 169 10.38 -17.40 25.40
N SER A 170 9.62 -18.39 25.00
CA SER A 170 9.89 -19.20 23.81
C SER A 170 9.84 -18.35 22.54
N ALA A 171 8.86 -17.47 22.41
CA ALA A 171 8.75 -16.54 21.29
C ALA A 171 9.99 -15.66 21.15
N LYS A 172 10.46 -15.08 22.27
CA LYS A 172 11.61 -14.18 22.28
C LYS A 172 12.92 -14.90 21.98
N ASN A 173 13.08 -16.16 22.39
CA ASN A 173 14.30 -16.93 22.21
C ASN A 173 14.29 -17.81 20.94
N TYR A 174 13.17 -17.88 20.24
CA TYR A 174 12.92 -18.79 19.13
C TYR A 174 14.08 -18.85 18.13
N THR A 175 14.52 -17.72 17.63
CA THR A 175 15.53 -17.66 16.58
C THR A 175 16.89 -18.16 17.04
N ASN A 176 17.28 -17.86 18.27
CA ASN A 176 18.55 -18.35 18.81
C ASN A 176 18.50 -19.87 19.07
N GLU A 177 17.40 -20.38 19.57
CA GLU A 177 17.24 -21.81 19.83
C GLU A 177 17.16 -22.62 18.52
N ALA A 178 16.45 -22.11 17.51
CA ALA A 178 16.31 -22.79 16.23
C ALA A 178 17.55 -22.65 15.33
N PHE A 179 18.16 -21.46 15.26
CA PHE A 179 19.14 -21.12 14.25
C PHE A 179 20.43 -20.47 14.78
N GLY A 180 20.68 -20.49 16.08
CA GLY A 180 21.78 -19.74 16.69
C GLY A 180 23.14 -20.02 16.06
N LYS A 181 23.45 -21.28 15.75
CA LYS A 181 24.71 -21.69 15.11
C LYS A 181 24.74 -21.26 13.63
N LEU A 182 23.66 -21.45 12.88
CA LEU A 182 23.57 -20.99 11.49
C LEU A 182 23.85 -19.49 11.41
N LEU A 183 23.19 -18.69 12.24
CA LEU A 183 23.37 -17.24 12.27
C LEU A 183 24.78 -16.82 12.68
N GLY A 184 25.41 -17.55 13.60
CA GLY A 184 26.84 -17.35 13.92
C GLY A 184 27.74 -17.58 12.71
N ASN A 185 27.50 -18.64 11.93
CA ASN A 185 28.26 -18.94 10.71
C ASN A 185 28.02 -17.90 9.62
N VAL A 186 26.77 -17.44 9.43
CA VAL A 186 26.43 -16.37 8.47
C VAL A 186 27.14 -15.06 8.86
N ALA A 187 27.16 -14.69 10.14
CA ALA A 187 27.86 -13.50 10.61
C ALA A 187 29.37 -13.58 10.34
N ALA A 188 29.99 -14.73 10.63
CA ALA A 188 31.40 -14.95 10.35
C ALA A 188 31.73 -14.89 8.86
N TYR A 189 30.87 -15.47 8.01
CA TYR A 189 31.01 -15.42 6.57
C TYR A 189 30.87 -13.99 6.03
N ALA A 190 29.88 -13.24 6.51
CA ALA A 190 29.67 -11.85 6.15
C ALA A 190 30.90 -10.99 6.48
N GLN A 191 31.41 -11.09 7.72
CA GLN A 191 32.59 -10.36 8.17
C GLN A 191 33.85 -10.72 7.35
N ALA A 192 34.02 -12.00 7.02
CA ALA A 192 35.13 -12.45 6.18
C ALA A 192 35.09 -11.86 4.74
N ASN A 193 33.89 -11.47 4.27
CA ASN A 193 33.66 -10.79 2.99
C ASN A 193 33.60 -9.26 3.11
N GLY A 194 33.87 -8.70 4.31
CA GLY A 194 33.91 -7.27 4.56
C GLY A 194 32.55 -6.62 4.71
N LEU A 195 31.48 -7.41 4.98
CA LEU A 195 30.13 -6.93 5.22
C LEU A 195 29.91 -6.63 6.71
N SER A 196 28.98 -5.73 6.97
CA SER A 196 28.43 -5.38 8.27
C SER A 196 26.98 -5.84 8.42
N GLY A 197 26.37 -5.63 9.59
CA GLY A 197 24.95 -5.89 9.79
C GLY A 197 24.03 -5.08 8.86
N GLN A 198 24.42 -3.87 8.47
CA GLN A 198 23.66 -3.02 7.55
C GLN A 198 23.49 -3.64 6.15
N ASP A 199 24.41 -4.55 5.77
CA ASP A 199 24.38 -5.26 4.50
C ASP A 199 23.52 -6.54 4.56
N VAL A 200 22.82 -6.77 5.68
CA VAL A 200 21.98 -7.94 5.89
C VAL A 200 20.50 -7.56 5.87
N VAL A 201 19.73 -8.28 5.06
CA VAL A 201 18.26 -8.21 5.03
C VAL A 201 17.69 -9.48 5.65
N VAL A 202 16.83 -9.32 6.65
CA VAL A 202 16.18 -10.42 7.38
C VAL A 202 14.69 -10.34 7.16
N SER A 203 14.07 -11.41 6.69
CA SER A 203 12.66 -11.43 6.33
C SER A 203 11.99 -12.74 6.71
N GLY A 204 10.66 -12.74 6.79
CA GLY A 204 9.87 -13.94 7.08
C GLY A 204 8.39 -13.61 7.23
N HIS A 205 7.54 -14.63 7.05
CA HIS A 205 6.09 -14.51 7.14
C HIS A 205 5.54 -15.46 8.22
N SER A 206 4.47 -15.09 8.90
CA SER A 206 3.83 -15.90 9.93
C SER A 206 4.81 -16.22 11.09
N LEU A 207 5.03 -17.50 11.42
CA LEU A 207 6.08 -17.92 12.37
C LEU A 207 7.48 -17.45 11.94
N GLY A 208 7.75 -17.39 10.63
CA GLY A 208 8.98 -16.79 10.10
C GLY A 208 9.08 -15.29 10.43
N GLY A 209 7.97 -14.57 10.43
CA GLY A 209 7.89 -13.18 10.89
C GLY A 209 8.19 -13.07 12.40
N ALA A 210 7.70 -14.02 13.21
CA ALA A 210 8.05 -14.08 14.63
C ALA A 210 9.55 -14.34 14.83
N ALA A 211 10.17 -15.17 13.98
CA ALA A 211 11.62 -15.37 13.99
C ALA A 211 12.40 -14.07 13.68
N VAL A 212 11.93 -13.26 12.72
CA VAL A 212 12.52 -11.95 12.41
C VAL A 212 12.50 -11.04 13.63
N ASN A 213 11.34 -10.92 14.30
CA ASN A 213 11.18 -10.12 15.51
C ASN A 213 12.08 -10.62 16.66
N SER A 214 12.11 -11.95 16.90
CA SER A 214 13.00 -12.58 17.86
C SER A 214 14.48 -12.27 17.58
N MET A 215 14.91 -12.39 16.31
CA MET A 215 16.28 -12.10 15.90
C MET A 215 16.65 -10.63 16.16
N ALA A 216 15.76 -9.70 15.85
CA ALA A 216 15.98 -8.28 16.08
C ALA A 216 16.15 -7.96 17.57
N ASP A 217 15.34 -8.54 18.44
CA ASP A 217 15.40 -8.33 19.88
C ASP A 217 16.68 -8.93 20.50
N LEU A 218 17.15 -10.06 19.98
CA LEU A 218 18.36 -10.71 20.42
C LEU A 218 19.65 -10.13 19.82
N SER A 219 19.54 -9.30 18.79
CA SER A 219 20.65 -8.87 17.93
C SER A 219 21.79 -8.14 18.66
N ASN A 220 21.50 -7.47 19.77
CA ASN A 220 22.52 -6.74 20.55
C ASN A 220 23.40 -7.68 21.38
N ASP A 221 22.81 -8.75 21.94
CA ASP A 221 23.43 -9.60 22.93
C ASP A 221 23.92 -10.93 22.34
N HIS A 222 23.45 -11.30 21.16
CA HIS A 222 23.81 -12.54 20.48
C HIS A 222 24.67 -12.27 19.25
N TRP A 223 25.32 -13.28 18.71
CA TRP A 223 26.17 -13.23 17.51
C TRP A 223 27.18 -12.07 17.53
N SER A 224 27.70 -11.76 18.72
CA SER A 224 28.65 -10.65 18.96
C SER A 224 28.11 -9.26 18.50
N GLY A 225 26.80 -9.05 18.53
CA GLY A 225 26.16 -7.81 18.12
C GLY A 225 26.17 -7.55 16.60
N PHE A 226 26.59 -8.54 15.80
CA PHE A 226 26.74 -8.34 14.34
C PHE A 226 25.45 -7.85 13.66
N TYR A 227 24.30 -8.35 14.09
CA TYR A 227 23.00 -8.05 13.47
C TYR A 227 22.27 -6.83 14.06
N GLN A 228 22.89 -6.08 14.98
CA GLN A 228 22.21 -4.97 15.67
C GLN A 228 21.65 -3.91 14.71
N ASP A 229 22.30 -3.71 13.56
CA ASP A 229 21.93 -2.71 12.53
C ASP A 229 21.37 -3.35 11.25
N ALA A 230 20.99 -4.64 11.28
CA ALA A 230 20.43 -5.32 10.14
C ALA A 230 19.04 -4.75 9.72
N ASN A 231 18.61 -5.08 8.52
CA ASN A 231 17.35 -4.63 7.95
C ASN A 231 16.30 -5.71 8.17
N TYR A 232 15.36 -5.46 9.07
CA TYR A 232 14.35 -6.43 9.49
C TYR A 232 12.97 -6.08 8.93
N VAL A 233 12.37 -7.00 8.15
CA VAL A 233 11.00 -6.87 7.64
C VAL A 233 10.24 -8.16 7.91
N ALA A 234 9.20 -8.10 8.73
CA ALA A 234 8.37 -9.23 9.11
C ALA A 234 6.97 -9.08 8.52
N TYR A 235 6.49 -10.13 7.84
CA TYR A 235 5.17 -10.17 7.23
C TYR A 235 4.23 -11.04 8.04
N ALA A 236 3.00 -10.57 8.29
CA ALA A 236 1.97 -11.31 9.02
C ALA A 236 2.47 -11.95 10.32
N SER A 237 3.35 -11.28 11.03
CA SER A 237 4.02 -11.83 12.20
C SER A 237 3.06 -12.03 13.36
N LEU A 238 3.15 -13.21 13.99
CA LEU A 238 2.40 -13.53 15.19
C LEU A 238 2.83 -12.68 16.39
N ASN A 239 4.14 -12.42 16.52
CA ASN A 239 4.73 -11.59 17.55
C ASN A 239 5.40 -10.37 16.93
N GLN A 240 5.34 -9.24 17.61
CA GLN A 240 5.87 -7.98 17.10
C GLN A 240 6.79 -7.34 18.13
N SER A 241 8.03 -7.03 17.71
CA SER A 241 9.02 -6.34 18.53
C SER A 241 8.62 -4.87 18.74
N ALA A 242 8.75 -4.39 19.96
CA ALA A 242 8.52 -2.99 20.30
C ALA A 242 9.76 -2.10 20.11
N THR A 243 10.88 -2.66 19.60
CA THR A 243 12.16 -1.92 19.54
C THR A 243 12.27 -0.93 18.39
N GLY A 244 11.31 -0.86 17.47
CA GLY A 244 11.38 -0.03 16.26
C GLY A 244 12.40 -0.50 15.21
N LYS A 245 13.13 -1.59 15.46
CA LYS A 245 14.12 -2.15 14.51
C LYS A 245 13.46 -2.91 13.36
N VAL A 246 12.23 -3.38 13.55
CA VAL A 246 11.51 -4.25 12.62
C VAL A 246 10.39 -3.49 11.98
N LEU A 247 10.30 -3.52 10.66
CA LEU A 247 9.07 -3.17 9.98
C LEU A 247 8.15 -4.39 10.01
N ASN A 248 7.10 -4.34 10.80
CA ASN A 248 6.06 -5.37 10.84
C ASN A 248 4.94 -4.99 9.86
N VAL A 249 4.76 -5.80 8.83
CA VAL A 249 3.79 -5.57 7.76
C VAL A 249 2.72 -6.64 7.79
N GLY A 250 1.46 -6.22 7.78
CA GLY A 250 0.34 -7.15 7.69
C GLY A 250 -0.92 -6.45 7.23
N TYR A 251 -1.86 -7.25 6.79
CA TYR A 251 -3.20 -6.76 6.54
C TYR A 251 -3.98 -6.69 7.85
N GLU A 252 -4.76 -5.64 8.04
CA GLU A 252 -5.53 -5.44 9.27
C GLU A 252 -6.49 -6.59 9.58
N GLN A 253 -7.04 -7.24 8.56
CA GLN A 253 -7.93 -8.40 8.71
C GLN A 253 -7.19 -9.75 8.71
N ASP A 254 -5.86 -9.78 8.72
CA ASP A 254 -5.10 -11.02 8.88
C ASP A 254 -5.23 -11.52 10.34
N PRO A 255 -5.78 -12.74 10.56
CA PRO A 255 -6.06 -13.24 11.90
C PRO A 255 -4.81 -13.51 12.73
N VAL A 256 -3.65 -13.60 12.10
CA VAL A 256 -2.37 -13.87 12.78
C VAL A 256 -1.67 -12.57 13.14
N PHE A 257 -1.69 -11.58 12.25
CA PHE A 257 -0.93 -10.34 12.38
C PHE A 257 -1.26 -9.55 13.65
N ARG A 258 -2.51 -9.58 14.10
CA ARG A 258 -2.96 -8.82 15.27
C ARG A 258 -3.34 -9.70 16.48
N LEU A 259 -2.89 -10.97 16.51
CA LEU A 259 -3.23 -11.89 17.60
C LEU A 259 -2.61 -11.49 18.93
N ASN A 260 -1.36 -11.07 18.91
CA ASN A 260 -0.58 -10.73 20.08
C ASN A 260 -0.35 -9.22 20.20
N ASP A 261 -0.24 -8.76 21.44
CA ASP A 261 0.31 -7.46 21.78
C ASP A 261 1.81 -7.67 22.16
N GLY A 262 2.68 -7.33 21.25
CA GLY A 262 4.11 -7.68 21.35
C GLY A 262 4.33 -9.19 21.32
N TYR A 263 4.76 -9.76 22.42
CA TYR A 263 4.96 -11.21 22.62
C TYR A 263 3.87 -11.86 23.49
N SER A 264 2.86 -11.13 23.88
CA SER A 264 1.82 -11.62 24.79
C SER A 264 0.49 -11.74 24.08
N LEU A 265 -0.18 -12.90 24.23
CA LEU A 265 -1.53 -13.08 23.77
C LEU A 265 -2.45 -12.07 24.45
N ASN A 266 -3.11 -11.28 23.67
CA ASN A 266 -4.17 -10.42 24.15
C ASN A 266 -5.51 -11.12 24.00
N SER A 267 -6.17 -11.49 25.09
CA SER A 267 -7.46 -12.18 25.03
C SER A 267 -8.56 -11.34 24.37
N SER A 268 -8.44 -10.02 24.38
CA SER A 268 -9.34 -9.14 23.62
C SER A 268 -9.13 -9.24 22.11
N SER A 269 -7.92 -9.58 21.64
CA SER A 269 -7.65 -9.78 20.21
C SER A 269 -8.27 -11.06 19.65
N LEU A 270 -8.71 -12.00 20.47
CA LEU A 270 -9.55 -13.12 20.01
C LEU A 270 -10.92 -12.67 19.54
N GLY A 271 -11.36 -11.48 19.95
CA GLY A 271 -12.64 -10.89 19.56
C GLY A 271 -12.52 -9.69 18.62
N VAL A 272 -11.44 -8.93 18.73
CA VAL A 272 -11.23 -7.69 17.95
C VAL A 272 -9.74 -7.49 17.71
N HIS A 273 -9.34 -7.46 16.47
CA HIS A 273 -7.94 -7.33 16.05
C HIS A 273 -7.54 -5.85 15.89
N ASP A 274 -7.10 -5.21 16.98
CA ASP A 274 -6.85 -3.78 16.85
C ASP A 274 -5.77 -3.22 17.75
N LYS A 275 -4.61 -3.83 17.79
CA LYS A 275 -3.45 -3.26 18.52
C LYS A 275 -2.12 -3.63 17.85
N PRO A 276 -1.78 -3.00 16.70
CA PRO A 276 -0.43 -3.10 16.17
C PRO A 276 0.54 -2.42 17.12
N GLN A 277 1.80 -2.91 17.15
CA GLN A 277 2.89 -2.21 17.82
C GLN A 277 3.29 -0.97 16.98
N GLU A 278 3.95 0.00 17.59
CA GLU A 278 4.49 1.18 16.87
C GLU A 278 5.43 0.81 15.71
N SER A 279 6.02 -0.37 15.77
CA SER A 279 6.85 -0.92 14.69
C SER A 279 6.06 -1.47 13.51
N ALA A 280 4.73 -1.60 13.61
CA ALA A 280 3.87 -2.18 12.58
C ALA A 280 3.27 -1.12 11.65
N THR A 281 2.93 -1.54 10.43
CA THR A 281 1.98 -0.79 9.59
C THR A 281 0.60 -0.87 10.21
N ASP A 282 -0.21 0.20 10.12
CA ASP A 282 -1.47 0.25 10.84
C ASP A 282 -2.66 -0.24 10.00
N ASN A 283 -3.02 0.45 8.95
CA ASN A 283 -4.29 0.25 8.25
C ASN A 283 -4.09 -0.21 6.79
N ILE A 284 -3.40 -1.32 6.55
CA ILE A 284 -3.34 -1.93 5.22
C ILE A 284 -4.43 -2.99 5.10
N VAL A 285 -5.35 -2.81 4.16
CA VAL A 285 -6.49 -3.71 3.91
C VAL A 285 -6.27 -4.52 2.63
N SER A 286 -6.39 -5.84 2.71
CA SER A 286 -6.59 -6.69 1.53
C SER A 286 -8.08 -6.79 1.24
N PHE A 287 -8.59 -6.05 0.26
CA PHE A 287 -10.01 -6.09 -0.09
C PHE A 287 -10.34 -7.37 -0.84
N ASN A 288 -10.48 -8.45 -0.11
CA ASN A 288 -10.83 -9.79 -0.59
C ASN A 288 -12.32 -10.11 -0.37
N ASP A 289 -12.76 -11.27 -0.83
CA ASP A 289 -14.17 -11.72 -0.69
C ASP A 289 -14.62 -11.80 0.77
N TYR A 290 -13.71 -12.13 1.70
CA TYR A 290 -14.01 -12.13 3.13
C TYR A 290 -14.31 -10.72 3.61
N TYR A 291 -13.41 -9.76 3.36
CA TYR A 291 -13.59 -8.37 3.78
C TYR A 291 -14.82 -7.73 3.14
N ALA A 292 -15.09 -8.04 1.88
CA ALA A 292 -16.23 -7.50 1.12
C ALA A 292 -17.60 -8.04 1.59
N SER A 293 -17.65 -9.20 2.24
CA SER A 293 -18.91 -9.93 2.50
C SER A 293 -19.40 -9.81 3.93
N ASP A 294 -20.62 -9.30 4.13
CA ASP A 294 -21.29 -9.33 5.43
C ASP A 294 -21.56 -10.75 5.94
N LEU A 295 -21.79 -11.69 5.03
CA LEU A 295 -22.06 -13.08 5.39
C LEU A 295 -20.84 -13.76 6.03
N TRP A 296 -19.65 -13.55 5.48
CA TRP A 296 -18.43 -14.15 6.00
C TRP A 296 -17.86 -13.43 7.22
N ASN A 297 -18.28 -12.18 7.44
CA ASN A 297 -17.91 -11.37 8.61
C ASN A 297 -18.85 -11.56 9.82
N VAL A 298 -19.63 -12.63 9.90
CA VAL A 298 -20.52 -12.92 11.05
C VAL A 298 -19.76 -13.19 12.35
N LEU A 299 -18.51 -13.61 12.27
CA LEU A 299 -17.62 -13.76 13.40
C LEU A 299 -16.62 -12.59 13.42
N PRO A 300 -16.18 -12.17 14.62
CA PRO A 300 -15.10 -11.20 14.72
C PRO A 300 -13.87 -11.61 13.91
N ASN A 301 -13.10 -10.65 13.45
CA ASN A 301 -11.85 -10.92 12.76
C ASN A 301 -10.83 -11.49 13.77
N SER A 302 -10.74 -12.79 13.84
CA SER A 302 -9.90 -13.51 14.80
C SER A 302 -9.41 -14.84 14.20
N ILE A 303 -8.48 -15.49 14.90
CA ILE A 303 -7.96 -16.82 14.55
C ILE A 303 -9.08 -17.90 14.45
N LEU A 304 -10.22 -17.66 15.10
CA LEU A 304 -11.37 -18.56 15.05
C LEU A 304 -12.23 -18.37 13.80
N ASN A 305 -12.06 -17.29 13.07
CA ASN A 305 -12.78 -17.04 11.82
C ASN A 305 -12.02 -17.65 10.64
N LEU A 306 -12.46 -18.84 10.21
CA LEU A 306 -11.79 -19.60 9.14
C LEU A 306 -11.74 -18.84 7.80
N ALA A 307 -12.71 -17.97 7.51
CA ALA A 307 -12.69 -17.18 6.28
C ALA A 307 -11.59 -16.12 6.29
N ALA A 308 -11.24 -15.57 7.45
CA ALA A 308 -10.15 -14.60 7.60
C ALA A 308 -8.78 -15.20 7.26
N TRP A 309 -8.61 -16.52 7.43
CA TRP A 309 -7.38 -17.21 7.05
C TRP A 309 -7.05 -17.12 5.56
N SER A 310 -8.04 -16.82 4.70
CA SER A 310 -7.76 -16.55 3.28
C SER A 310 -6.80 -15.39 3.07
N THR A 311 -6.82 -14.40 3.96
CA THR A 311 -5.88 -13.26 3.93
C THR A 311 -4.47 -13.69 4.34
N HIS A 312 -4.36 -14.53 5.39
CA HIS A 312 -3.07 -14.96 5.92
C HIS A 312 -2.30 -15.89 4.97
N VAL A 313 -2.98 -16.87 4.39
CA VAL A 313 -2.33 -17.91 3.57
C VAL A 313 -2.00 -17.47 2.14
N ALA A 314 -2.47 -16.32 1.72
CA ALA A 314 -2.25 -15.78 0.38
C ALA A 314 -0.89 -15.08 0.27
N ILE A 315 0.20 -15.84 0.21
CA ILE A 315 1.56 -15.29 0.23
C ILE A 315 1.90 -14.62 -1.10
N THR A 316 1.86 -15.31 -2.22
CA THR A 316 2.26 -14.74 -3.52
C THR A 316 1.15 -13.90 -4.12
N SER A 317 -0.07 -14.41 -4.21
CA SER A 317 -1.20 -13.70 -4.83
C SER A 317 -1.83 -12.63 -3.94
N GLY A 318 -1.68 -12.72 -2.63
CA GLY A 318 -2.15 -11.73 -1.66
C GLY A 318 -1.04 -10.80 -1.18
N TYR A 319 -0.14 -11.30 -0.31
CA TYR A 319 0.88 -10.45 0.29
C TYR A 319 1.86 -9.89 -0.74
N ASN A 320 2.55 -10.74 -1.51
CA ASN A 320 3.52 -10.28 -2.49
C ASN A 320 2.89 -9.36 -3.53
N ASN A 321 1.80 -9.79 -4.16
CA ASN A 321 1.15 -9.01 -5.20
C ASN A 321 0.60 -7.68 -4.66
N GLY A 322 -0.09 -7.69 -3.52
CA GLY A 322 -0.65 -6.48 -2.93
C GLY A 322 0.42 -5.48 -2.48
N MET A 323 1.45 -5.93 -1.79
CA MET A 323 2.53 -5.06 -1.32
C MET A 323 3.37 -4.51 -2.49
N THR A 324 3.58 -5.30 -3.55
CA THR A 324 4.24 -4.83 -4.78
C THR A 324 3.44 -3.71 -5.42
N ARG A 325 2.11 -3.83 -5.51
CA ARG A 325 1.25 -2.77 -6.05
C ARG A 325 1.30 -1.49 -5.22
N ILE A 326 1.42 -1.58 -3.89
CA ILE A 326 1.64 -0.41 -3.04
C ILE A 326 2.97 0.27 -3.40
N LEU A 327 4.07 -0.51 -3.54
CA LEU A 327 5.38 0.04 -3.93
C LEU A 327 5.37 0.72 -5.30
N GLU A 328 4.60 0.19 -6.24
CA GLU A 328 4.52 0.66 -7.63
C GLU A 328 3.54 1.81 -7.81
N SER A 329 2.63 2.04 -6.85
CA SER A 329 1.64 3.10 -6.95
C SER A 329 2.31 4.47 -7.03
N LYS A 330 1.75 5.34 -7.87
CA LYS A 330 2.16 6.75 -7.95
C LYS A 330 1.89 7.51 -6.64
N PHE A 331 1.08 6.95 -5.76
CA PHE A 331 0.75 7.52 -4.46
C PHE A 331 1.67 7.07 -3.32
N TYR A 332 2.65 6.20 -3.59
CA TYR A 332 3.52 5.65 -2.53
C TYR A 332 4.13 6.73 -1.62
N ASP A 333 4.62 7.81 -2.20
CA ASP A 333 5.28 8.89 -1.46
C ASP A 333 4.34 9.74 -0.61
N LEU A 334 3.04 9.66 -0.89
CA LEU A 334 1.99 10.33 -0.13
C LEU A 334 1.52 9.48 1.07
N THR A 335 1.86 8.18 1.09
CA THR A 335 1.50 7.29 2.20
C THR A 335 2.44 7.48 3.39
N SER A 336 1.94 7.18 4.56
CA SER A 336 2.68 7.06 5.81
C SER A 336 2.40 5.71 6.46
N ARG A 337 3.05 5.41 7.59
CA ARG A 337 2.80 4.15 8.32
C ARG A 337 1.35 3.99 8.75
N ASP A 338 0.67 5.11 9.06
CA ASP A 338 -0.70 5.14 9.58
C ASP A 338 -1.74 5.31 8.46
N SER A 339 -1.31 5.39 7.18
CA SER A 339 -2.22 5.57 6.06
C SER A 339 -3.14 4.38 5.87
N THR A 340 -4.42 4.66 5.61
CA THR A 340 -5.38 3.65 5.16
C THR A 340 -5.11 3.30 3.71
N VAL A 341 -4.54 2.11 3.47
CA VAL A 341 -4.22 1.62 2.13
C VAL A 341 -5.03 0.36 1.82
N ILE A 342 -5.89 0.43 0.83
CA ILE A 342 -6.76 -0.67 0.43
C ILE A 342 -6.28 -1.24 -0.90
N VAL A 343 -5.97 -2.53 -0.91
CA VAL A 343 -5.50 -3.23 -2.10
C VAL A 343 -6.56 -4.21 -2.57
N ALA A 344 -7.01 -4.09 -3.82
CA ALA A 344 -7.97 -5.01 -4.41
C ALA A 344 -7.41 -6.43 -4.51
N ASN A 345 -8.07 -7.40 -3.90
CA ASN A 345 -7.69 -8.82 -3.89
C ASN A 345 -8.93 -9.73 -4.00
N LEU A 346 -9.95 -9.28 -4.72
CA LEU A 346 -11.16 -10.06 -4.96
C LEU A 346 -10.88 -11.27 -5.85
N SER A 347 -11.63 -12.34 -5.64
CA SER A 347 -11.65 -13.46 -6.57
C SER A 347 -12.27 -13.06 -7.92
N ASP A 348 -11.93 -13.77 -9.00
CA ASP A 348 -12.42 -13.49 -10.35
C ASP A 348 -13.95 -13.33 -10.46
N PRO A 349 -14.77 -14.13 -9.74
CA PRO A 349 -16.22 -13.92 -9.73
C PRO A 349 -16.65 -12.64 -9.02
N ALA A 350 -16.02 -12.30 -7.91
CA ALA A 350 -16.39 -11.15 -7.07
C ALA A 350 -15.93 -9.81 -7.69
N ALA A 351 -14.77 -9.77 -8.33
CA ALA A 351 -14.21 -8.58 -8.95
C ALA A 351 -15.15 -7.91 -9.96
N LYS A 352 -16.00 -8.70 -10.63
CA LYS A 352 -16.94 -8.19 -11.66
C LYS A 352 -18.12 -7.39 -11.11
N THR A 353 -18.43 -7.52 -9.82
CA THR A 353 -19.67 -6.98 -9.25
C THR A 353 -19.49 -6.27 -7.93
N THR A 354 -18.31 -6.36 -7.33
CA THR A 354 -18.04 -5.85 -5.98
C THR A 354 -17.17 -4.60 -6.07
N TRP A 355 -17.62 -3.51 -5.45
CA TRP A 355 -16.88 -2.27 -5.36
C TRP A 355 -15.81 -2.37 -4.29
N VAL A 356 -14.57 -2.11 -4.68
CA VAL A 356 -13.43 -1.96 -3.76
C VAL A 356 -13.54 -0.58 -3.10
N GLN A 357 -13.72 -0.56 -1.79
CA GLN A 357 -13.97 0.65 -1.02
C GLN A 357 -13.56 0.47 0.44
N ASP A 358 -13.44 1.53 1.19
CA ASP A 358 -13.29 1.43 2.63
C ASP A 358 -14.63 1.06 3.28
N LEU A 359 -14.73 -0.14 3.82
CA LEU A 359 -15.88 -0.59 4.60
C LEU A 359 -15.73 -0.26 6.09
N ASN A 360 -14.55 0.22 6.48
CA ASN A 360 -14.21 0.63 7.84
C ASN A 360 -14.64 -0.42 8.87
N ARG A 361 -14.16 -1.66 8.69
CA ARG A 361 -14.57 -2.82 9.52
C ARG A 361 -13.71 -3.01 10.76
N ASN A 362 -12.79 -2.11 11.00
CA ASN A 362 -11.91 -2.10 12.17
C ASN A 362 -12.65 -1.66 13.43
N ALA A 363 -12.14 -2.04 14.61
CA ALA A 363 -12.62 -1.52 15.89
C ALA A 363 -12.28 -0.04 16.07
N GLU A 364 -11.09 0.38 15.60
CA GLU A 364 -10.72 1.78 15.49
C GLU A 364 -11.04 2.26 14.06
N PRO A 365 -11.93 3.27 13.94
CA PRO A 365 -12.30 3.81 12.63
C PRO A 365 -11.09 4.37 11.87
N HIS A 366 -11.01 4.09 10.57
CA HIS A 366 -10.05 4.74 9.70
C HIS A 366 -10.25 6.25 9.70
N LYS A 367 -9.17 6.99 9.66
CA LYS A 367 -9.15 8.45 9.67
C LYS A 367 -8.27 8.94 8.51
N GLY A 368 -8.55 10.18 8.08
CA GLY A 368 -7.76 10.79 7.01
C GLY A 368 -8.13 10.29 5.61
N SER A 369 -7.18 10.39 4.71
CA SER A 369 -7.34 10.03 3.29
C SER A 369 -7.18 8.53 3.08
N THR A 370 -7.96 7.97 2.15
CA THR A 370 -7.90 6.56 1.79
C THR A 370 -7.20 6.38 0.44
N PHE A 371 -6.21 5.49 0.40
CA PHE A 371 -5.52 5.08 -0.82
C PHE A 371 -6.08 3.74 -1.29
N ILE A 372 -6.73 3.71 -2.44
CA ILE A 372 -7.31 2.48 -3.01
C ILE A 372 -6.56 2.12 -4.28
N ILE A 373 -5.97 0.92 -4.29
CA ILE A 373 -5.12 0.43 -5.39
C ILE A 373 -5.79 -0.78 -6.04
N GLY A 374 -6.11 -0.66 -7.31
CA GLY A 374 -6.67 -1.69 -8.15
C GLY A 374 -5.69 -2.82 -8.52
N THR A 375 -6.13 -3.66 -9.43
CA THR A 375 -5.33 -4.75 -10.03
C THR A 375 -4.83 -4.33 -11.43
N ASP A 376 -4.25 -5.27 -12.18
CA ASP A 376 -3.97 -5.05 -13.60
C ASP A 376 -5.16 -5.47 -14.51
N GLY A 377 -6.31 -5.75 -13.93
CA GLY A 377 -7.57 -6.08 -14.61
C GLY A 377 -8.64 -5.05 -14.35
N ALA A 378 -9.82 -5.24 -14.92
CA ALA A 378 -10.95 -4.32 -14.74
C ALA A 378 -11.48 -4.33 -13.30
N ASP A 379 -11.42 -3.20 -12.63
CA ASP A 379 -11.83 -3.01 -11.25
C ASP A 379 -13.01 -2.05 -11.10
N LEU A 380 -13.78 -2.25 -10.03
CA LEU A 380 -14.79 -1.31 -9.56
C LEU A 380 -14.25 -0.64 -8.30
N ILE A 381 -13.86 0.63 -8.36
CA ILE A 381 -13.22 1.35 -7.26
C ILE A 381 -14.11 2.50 -6.80
N GLN A 382 -14.36 2.58 -5.50
CA GLN A 382 -15.20 3.62 -4.94
C GLN A 382 -14.53 4.30 -3.75
N GLY A 383 -14.33 5.61 -3.85
CA GLY A 383 -13.92 6.47 -2.75
C GLY A 383 -15.03 6.66 -1.70
N GLY A 384 -14.65 7.17 -0.54
CA GLY A 384 -15.54 7.51 0.56
C GLY A 384 -16.19 8.89 0.40
N LYS A 385 -16.52 9.49 1.53
CA LYS A 385 -16.96 10.90 1.60
C LYS A 385 -15.81 11.85 1.90
N GLY A 386 -14.68 11.30 2.21
CA GLY A 386 -13.45 12.01 2.53
C GLY A 386 -12.68 12.40 1.28
N ASN A 387 -11.39 12.58 1.47
CA ASN A 387 -10.46 12.83 0.39
C ASN A 387 -9.76 11.51 0.07
N ASP A 388 -9.79 11.08 -1.19
CA ASP A 388 -9.35 9.75 -1.57
C ASP A 388 -8.36 9.78 -2.74
N TYR A 389 -7.48 8.79 -2.77
CA TYR A 389 -6.52 8.53 -3.83
C TYR A 389 -6.83 7.17 -4.47
N LEU A 390 -7.32 7.19 -5.70
CA LEU A 390 -7.82 6.01 -6.39
C LEU A 390 -6.92 5.70 -7.59
N ASP A 391 -6.27 4.53 -7.58
CA ASP A 391 -5.33 4.07 -8.62
C ASP A 391 -5.88 2.79 -9.27
N GLY A 392 -6.34 2.88 -10.53
CA GLY A 392 -6.84 1.75 -11.30
C GLY A 392 -5.72 0.84 -11.82
N ARG A 393 -4.51 1.39 -12.02
CA ARG A 393 -3.33 0.72 -12.62
C ARG A 393 -3.53 0.42 -14.11
N SER A 394 -4.03 -0.72 -14.46
CA SER A 394 -4.36 -1.08 -15.82
C SER A 394 -5.63 -1.92 -15.88
N GLY A 395 -6.33 -1.88 -17.00
CA GLY A 395 -7.64 -2.48 -17.16
C GLY A 395 -8.69 -1.46 -17.55
N ASP A 396 -9.91 -1.93 -17.78
CA ASP A 396 -11.05 -1.05 -18.04
C ASP A 396 -11.78 -0.80 -16.71
N ASP A 397 -11.34 0.22 -15.99
CA ASP A 397 -11.76 0.47 -14.61
C ASP A 397 -12.97 1.39 -14.51
N THR A 398 -13.75 1.23 -13.46
CA THR A 398 -14.87 2.12 -13.15
C THR A 398 -14.70 2.71 -11.76
N PHE A 399 -14.72 4.05 -11.69
CA PHE A 399 -14.51 4.80 -10.46
C PHE A 399 -15.79 5.50 -10.01
N ARG A 400 -15.94 5.63 -8.69
CA ARG A 400 -16.84 6.56 -8.01
C ARG A 400 -16.02 7.38 -7.03
N ASP A 401 -16.14 8.69 -7.11
CA ASP A 401 -15.36 9.59 -6.27
C ASP A 401 -15.86 9.68 -4.82
N GLY A 402 -17.15 9.48 -4.59
CA GLY A 402 -17.74 9.55 -3.24
C GLY A 402 -17.96 10.96 -2.69
N GLY A 403 -17.27 11.96 -3.22
CA GLY A 403 -17.25 13.36 -2.80
C GLY A 403 -15.91 13.76 -2.15
N GLY A 404 -15.77 15.03 -1.73
CA GLY A 404 -14.51 15.54 -1.18
C GLY A 404 -13.51 16.00 -2.24
N TYR A 405 -12.23 15.93 -1.91
CA TYR A 405 -11.14 16.26 -2.83
C TYR A 405 -10.34 15.01 -3.15
N ASN A 406 -10.37 14.57 -4.41
CA ASN A 406 -9.84 13.26 -4.80
C ASN A 406 -8.83 13.36 -5.93
N ILE A 407 -7.89 12.41 -5.99
CA ILE A 407 -7.09 12.13 -7.18
C ILE A 407 -7.47 10.74 -7.69
N ILE A 408 -7.82 10.66 -8.97
CA ILE A 408 -8.21 9.41 -9.64
C ILE A 408 -7.29 9.20 -10.83
N LEU A 409 -6.49 8.14 -10.76
CA LEU A 409 -5.62 7.71 -11.84
C LEU A 409 -6.25 6.49 -12.53
N GLY A 410 -6.76 6.68 -13.72
CA GLY A 410 -7.32 5.58 -14.51
C GLY A 410 -6.26 4.58 -14.93
N GLY A 411 -5.10 5.09 -15.36
CA GLY A 411 -4.02 4.26 -15.85
C GLY A 411 -4.30 3.70 -17.25
N GLY A 412 -3.89 2.43 -17.50
CA GLY A 412 -4.10 1.82 -18.82
C GLY A 412 -5.54 1.37 -19.06
N GLY A 413 -6.00 1.36 -20.32
CA GLY A 413 -7.32 0.86 -20.70
C GLY A 413 -8.38 1.93 -20.96
N HIS A 414 -9.66 1.56 -20.87
CA HIS A 414 -10.80 2.46 -21.08
C HIS A 414 -11.52 2.72 -19.75
N ASN A 415 -11.13 3.78 -19.08
CA ASN A 415 -11.58 4.06 -17.73
C ASN A 415 -12.82 4.96 -17.70
N THR A 416 -13.69 4.71 -16.75
CA THR A 416 -15.00 5.34 -16.61
C THR A 416 -15.18 5.94 -15.21
N LEU A 417 -15.67 7.19 -15.13
CA LEU A 417 -16.13 7.80 -13.88
C LEU A 417 -17.65 7.71 -13.78
N ASP A 418 -18.19 6.98 -12.80
CA ASP A 418 -19.62 6.85 -12.50
C ASP A 418 -20.05 7.87 -11.43
N LEU A 419 -20.65 8.95 -11.83
CA LEU A 419 -21.09 10.06 -10.97
C LEU A 419 -22.29 9.73 -10.08
N GLN A 420 -23.03 8.67 -10.39
CA GLN A 420 -24.29 8.29 -9.74
C GLN A 420 -25.41 9.34 -9.76
N GLN A 421 -25.15 10.52 -10.25
CA GLN A 421 -26.08 11.64 -10.42
C GLN A 421 -26.03 12.14 -11.88
N SER A 422 -26.90 13.10 -12.23
CA SER A 422 -26.87 13.74 -13.54
C SER A 422 -25.55 14.51 -13.73
N VAL A 423 -24.96 14.43 -14.92
CA VAL A 423 -23.78 15.25 -15.28
C VAL A 423 -24.03 16.74 -15.09
N LYS A 424 -25.32 17.18 -15.17
CA LYS A 424 -25.72 18.59 -14.95
C LYS A 424 -25.57 19.05 -13.49
N SER A 425 -25.38 18.13 -12.54
CA SER A 425 -25.14 18.45 -11.15
C SER A 425 -23.66 18.76 -10.86
N TYR A 426 -22.81 18.64 -11.86
CA TYR A 426 -21.37 18.86 -11.77
C TYR A 426 -20.89 19.94 -12.73
N SER A 427 -19.76 20.52 -12.43
CA SER A 427 -19.01 21.38 -13.33
C SER A 427 -17.71 20.66 -13.73
N PHE A 428 -17.43 20.64 -15.02
CA PHE A 428 -16.26 19.97 -15.57
C PHE A 428 -15.32 21.00 -16.16
N ALA A 429 -14.03 20.82 -15.93
CA ALA A 429 -12.98 21.60 -16.58
C ALA A 429 -11.88 20.65 -17.08
N ASN A 430 -11.12 21.09 -18.07
CA ASN A 430 -10.01 20.34 -18.61
C ASN A 430 -8.82 21.30 -18.80
N ASP A 431 -7.63 20.90 -18.35
CA ASP A 431 -6.44 21.74 -18.44
C ASP A 431 -5.82 21.83 -19.84
N GLY A 432 -6.19 20.91 -20.73
CA GLY A 432 -5.61 20.80 -22.07
C GLY A 432 -4.39 19.87 -22.14
N ALA A 433 -3.90 19.38 -21.01
CA ALA A 433 -2.79 18.44 -20.90
C ALA A 433 -3.24 16.99 -20.62
N GLY A 434 -4.55 16.77 -20.46
CA GLY A 434 -5.13 15.43 -20.28
C GLY A 434 -5.87 15.24 -18.97
N THR A 435 -5.79 16.20 -18.04
CA THR A 435 -6.49 16.14 -16.76
C THR A 435 -7.91 16.65 -16.87
N LEU A 436 -8.86 15.85 -16.38
CA LEU A 436 -10.25 16.26 -16.22
C LEU A 436 -10.52 16.58 -14.75
N TYR A 437 -10.99 17.78 -14.50
CA TYR A 437 -11.41 18.26 -13.18
C TYR A 437 -12.93 18.18 -13.08
N VAL A 438 -13.42 17.51 -12.04
CA VAL A 438 -14.85 17.33 -11.79
C VAL A 438 -15.18 18.00 -10.45
N ARG A 439 -16.01 19.05 -10.49
CA ARG A 439 -16.43 19.77 -9.28
C ARG A 439 -17.89 19.47 -8.98
N ASP A 440 -18.15 19.03 -7.76
CA ASP A 440 -19.51 18.77 -7.28
C ASP A 440 -20.25 20.06 -6.84
N ALA A 441 -21.52 19.93 -6.51
CA ALA A 441 -22.35 21.06 -6.05
C ALA A 441 -21.94 21.60 -4.67
N TYR A 442 -21.15 20.85 -3.89
CA TYR A 442 -20.68 21.21 -2.55
C TYR A 442 -19.29 21.83 -2.57
N GLY A 443 -18.65 21.81 -3.73
CA GLY A 443 -17.33 22.41 -3.98
C GLY A 443 -16.18 21.44 -3.85
N GLY A 444 -16.43 20.14 -3.65
CA GLY A 444 -15.43 19.08 -3.78
C GLY A 444 -14.90 19.01 -5.20
N ILE A 445 -13.64 18.63 -5.37
CA ILE A 445 -12.98 18.55 -6.67
C ILE A 445 -12.29 17.20 -6.80
N SER A 446 -12.64 16.45 -7.84
CA SER A 446 -11.93 15.25 -8.25
C SER A 446 -11.03 15.58 -9.44
N ILE A 447 -9.74 15.35 -9.30
CA ILE A 447 -8.71 15.51 -10.33
C ILE A 447 -8.51 14.13 -10.94
N THR A 448 -8.76 13.99 -12.25
CA THR A 448 -8.74 12.67 -12.87
C THR A 448 -7.80 12.63 -14.08
N GLU A 449 -7.00 11.60 -14.16
CA GLU A 449 -6.15 11.28 -15.31
C GLU A 449 -6.65 9.99 -15.97
N ASP A 450 -6.48 9.89 -17.28
CA ASP A 450 -6.80 8.69 -18.08
C ASP A 450 -8.27 8.23 -17.99
N ILE A 451 -9.20 9.16 -17.81
CA ILE A 451 -10.64 8.89 -17.83
C ILE A 451 -11.22 9.23 -19.20
N GLY A 452 -11.64 8.19 -19.93
CA GLY A 452 -12.21 8.32 -21.29
C GLY A 452 -13.72 8.50 -21.34
N ALA A 453 -14.42 8.12 -20.27
CA ALA A 453 -15.87 8.18 -20.20
C ALA A 453 -16.38 8.63 -18.82
N VAL A 454 -17.53 9.30 -18.84
CA VAL A 454 -18.27 9.69 -17.62
C VAL A 454 -19.70 9.16 -17.73
N VAL A 455 -20.17 8.46 -16.70
CA VAL A 455 -21.54 7.96 -16.63
C VAL A 455 -22.36 8.81 -15.68
N GLY A 456 -23.44 9.39 -16.19
CA GLY A 456 -24.43 10.13 -15.41
C GLY A 456 -25.79 9.45 -15.38
N LYS A 457 -26.59 9.71 -14.34
CA LYS A 457 -27.99 9.29 -14.24
C LYS A 457 -28.90 10.38 -14.77
N GLU A 458 -29.41 10.18 -15.97
CA GLU A 458 -30.34 11.15 -16.61
C GLU A 458 -31.79 10.75 -16.39
N SER A 459 -32.64 11.73 -16.11
CA SER A 459 -34.09 11.52 -16.03
C SER A 459 -34.65 11.12 -17.39
N SER A 460 -35.28 9.96 -17.49
CA SER A 460 -35.91 9.55 -18.74
C SER A 460 -37.43 9.77 -18.74
N TRP A 461 -38.06 9.85 -17.56
CA TRP A 461 -39.47 10.20 -17.28
C TRP A 461 -39.64 10.37 -15.76
N ILE A 462 -40.81 10.92 -15.33
CA ILE A 462 -41.05 11.36 -13.94
C ILE A 462 -40.62 10.36 -12.83
N LEU A 463 -40.43 9.09 -13.14
CA LEU A 463 -40.09 8.04 -12.16
C LEU A 463 -38.91 7.13 -12.57
N PHE A 464 -38.27 7.38 -13.70
CA PHE A 464 -37.19 6.51 -14.18
C PHE A 464 -35.94 7.34 -14.53
N SER A 465 -34.81 6.90 -14.04
CA SER A 465 -33.49 7.36 -14.47
C SER A 465 -32.80 6.25 -15.27
N LYS A 466 -32.00 6.62 -16.26
CA LYS A 466 -31.11 5.69 -16.96
C LYS A 466 -29.67 6.19 -16.87
N ASN A 467 -28.76 5.28 -16.89
CA ASN A 467 -27.34 5.61 -17.03
C ASN A 467 -27.07 6.02 -18.48
N VAL A 468 -26.42 7.15 -18.65
CA VAL A 468 -25.98 7.66 -19.96
C VAL A 468 -24.47 7.82 -19.90
N THR A 469 -23.78 7.19 -20.84
CA THR A 469 -22.33 7.31 -21.00
C THR A 469 -22.01 8.51 -21.90
N HIS A 470 -21.10 9.34 -21.40
CA HIS A 470 -20.57 10.50 -22.09
C HIS A 470 -19.09 10.26 -22.36
N SER A 471 -18.67 10.39 -23.61
CA SER A 471 -17.23 10.38 -23.93
C SER A 471 -16.59 11.70 -23.53
N VAL A 472 -15.42 11.63 -22.92
CA VAL A 472 -14.59 12.81 -22.63
C VAL A 472 -13.96 13.28 -23.95
N THR A 473 -14.14 14.55 -24.29
CA THR A 473 -13.61 15.16 -25.53
C THR A 473 -12.91 16.48 -25.21
N ASP A 474 -12.22 17.07 -26.17
CA ASP A 474 -11.60 18.39 -26.01
C ASP A 474 -12.59 19.53 -25.71
N LYS A 475 -13.87 19.34 -26.02
CA LYS A 475 -14.91 20.38 -25.91
C LYS A 475 -15.85 20.18 -24.73
N GLY A 476 -15.84 19.03 -24.11
CA GLY A 476 -16.77 18.63 -23.05
C GLY A 476 -17.11 17.16 -23.09
N LEU A 477 -18.18 16.81 -22.38
CA LEU A 477 -18.69 15.45 -22.29
C LEU A 477 -19.76 15.24 -23.36
N LEU A 478 -19.57 14.27 -24.26
CA LEU A 478 -20.43 14.03 -25.41
C LEU A 478 -21.23 12.73 -25.29
N ALA A 479 -22.56 12.82 -25.30
CA ALA A 479 -23.48 11.68 -25.39
C ALA A 479 -24.34 11.74 -26.67
N GLY A 480 -24.00 10.94 -27.67
CA GLY A 480 -24.61 11.06 -29.01
C GLY A 480 -24.32 12.42 -29.64
N THR A 481 -25.33 13.29 -29.73
CA THR A 481 -25.18 14.68 -30.20
C THR A 481 -25.20 15.71 -29.07
N ASP A 482 -25.50 15.29 -27.85
CA ASP A 482 -25.64 16.19 -26.72
C ASP A 482 -24.28 16.45 -26.08
N LEU A 483 -23.84 17.71 -26.11
CA LEU A 483 -22.58 18.18 -25.54
C LEU A 483 -22.83 18.90 -24.22
N THR A 484 -22.26 18.39 -23.14
CA THR A 484 -22.09 19.13 -21.88
C THR A 484 -20.73 19.82 -21.95
N ALA A 485 -20.72 21.12 -22.22
CA ALA A 485 -19.51 21.89 -22.39
C ALA A 485 -18.74 22.01 -21.06
N TYR A 486 -17.43 22.13 -21.14
CA TYR A 486 -16.61 22.48 -19.99
C TYR A 486 -16.95 23.88 -19.46
N ALA A 487 -16.68 24.09 -18.17
CA ALA A 487 -16.70 25.42 -17.60
C ALA A 487 -15.71 26.35 -18.32
N SER A 488 -15.95 27.64 -18.23
CA SER A 488 -15.06 28.65 -18.79
C SER A 488 -13.65 28.48 -18.20
N SER A 489 -12.63 28.45 -19.05
CA SER A 489 -11.25 28.30 -18.63
C SER A 489 -10.28 29.11 -19.48
N VAL A 490 -9.18 29.52 -18.84
CA VAL A 490 -8.02 30.14 -19.49
C VAL A 490 -6.83 29.19 -19.25
N LYS A 491 -6.15 28.81 -20.32
CA LYS A 491 -5.09 27.79 -20.26
C LYS A 491 -3.78 28.38 -20.75
N GLY A 492 -2.72 28.06 -20.03
CA GLY A 492 -1.34 28.29 -20.42
C GLY A 492 -0.75 27.16 -21.27
N ASP A 493 0.54 27.14 -21.32
CA ASP A 493 1.38 26.08 -21.90
C ASP A 493 2.53 25.77 -20.92
N PHE A 494 3.54 25.02 -21.34
CA PHE A 494 4.67 24.64 -20.47
C PHE A 494 5.72 25.77 -20.30
N GLY A 495 5.41 27.01 -20.64
CA GLY A 495 6.28 28.16 -20.47
C GLY A 495 5.66 29.21 -19.57
N ASN A 496 6.39 30.28 -19.26
CA ASN A 496 5.91 31.35 -18.39
C ASN A 496 4.76 32.14 -19.05
N ASN A 497 3.59 32.06 -18.50
CA ASN A 497 2.38 32.67 -19.07
C ASN A 497 1.84 33.83 -18.21
N VAL A 498 0.98 34.64 -18.81
CA VAL A 498 0.12 35.60 -18.10
C VAL A 498 -1.34 35.29 -18.46
N LEU A 499 -2.06 34.72 -17.51
CA LEU A 499 -3.44 34.30 -17.68
C LEU A 499 -4.37 35.25 -16.94
N ILE A 500 -5.41 35.74 -17.65
CA ILE A 500 -6.39 36.67 -17.08
C ILE A 500 -7.78 36.10 -17.29
N ALA A 501 -8.51 35.89 -16.19
CA ALA A 501 -9.86 35.39 -16.20
C ALA A 501 -10.83 36.38 -16.88
N HIS A 502 -11.95 35.86 -17.35
CA HIS A 502 -13.11 36.66 -17.75
C HIS A 502 -13.85 37.16 -16.49
N ASN A 503 -15.06 37.61 -16.57
CA ASN A 503 -15.79 38.19 -15.42
C ASN A 503 -16.92 37.28 -14.91
N GLY A 504 -16.73 35.95 -14.92
CA GLY A 504 -17.83 35.04 -14.62
C GLY A 504 -17.53 33.85 -13.69
N GLY A 505 -16.32 33.75 -13.24
CA GLY A 505 -15.80 32.55 -12.53
C GLY A 505 -15.23 31.55 -13.53
N ASP A 506 -13.92 31.52 -13.61
CA ASP A 506 -13.14 30.75 -14.56
C ASP A 506 -12.22 29.76 -13.87
N TRP A 507 -11.79 28.76 -14.61
CA TRP A 507 -10.64 27.94 -14.26
C TRP A 507 -9.42 28.49 -15.00
N LEU A 508 -8.33 28.75 -14.27
CA LEU A 508 -7.06 29.16 -14.82
C LEU A 508 -6.06 28.05 -14.59
N PHE A 509 -5.44 27.56 -15.66
CA PHE A 509 -4.43 26.50 -15.63
C PHE A 509 -3.11 27.03 -16.17
N GLY A 510 -2.09 27.21 -15.32
CA GLY A 510 -0.75 27.63 -15.74
C GLY A 510 -0.01 26.52 -16.45
N LEU A 511 -0.07 25.28 -15.94
CA LEU A 511 0.69 24.09 -16.30
C LEU A 511 2.13 24.18 -15.75
N ASP A 512 3.17 24.02 -16.60
CA ASP A 512 4.56 24.20 -16.18
C ASP A 512 4.99 25.65 -16.45
N GLY A 513 5.98 26.13 -15.68
CA GLY A 513 6.53 27.46 -15.88
C GLY A 513 6.31 28.36 -14.67
N ASN A 514 6.83 29.60 -14.74
CA ASN A 514 6.55 30.59 -13.70
C ASN A 514 5.46 31.53 -14.18
N ASP A 515 4.24 31.27 -13.77
CA ASP A 515 3.06 31.88 -14.36
C ASP A 515 2.50 33.05 -13.52
N GLN A 516 1.73 33.90 -14.16
CA GLN A 516 0.91 34.90 -13.50
C GLN A 516 -0.57 34.62 -13.79
N LEU A 517 -1.30 34.18 -12.78
CA LEU A 517 -2.73 33.92 -12.87
C LEU A 517 -3.51 35.04 -12.18
N ILE A 518 -4.37 35.69 -12.93
CA ILE A 518 -5.17 36.82 -12.46
C ILE A 518 -6.65 36.45 -12.62
N GLY A 519 -7.31 36.10 -11.53
CA GLY A 519 -8.76 35.97 -11.45
C GLY A 519 -9.42 37.32 -11.71
N GLY A 520 -10.65 37.34 -11.96
CA GLY A 520 -11.35 38.58 -12.32
C GLY A 520 -12.36 39.00 -11.29
N LYS A 521 -13.62 38.99 -11.74
CA LYS A 521 -14.80 39.04 -10.90
C LYS A 521 -15.47 37.67 -10.98
N GLY A 522 -15.79 37.10 -9.88
CA GLY A 522 -16.41 35.79 -9.85
C GLY A 522 -15.70 34.88 -8.85
N ASN A 523 -16.08 33.62 -8.83
CA ASN A 523 -15.44 32.62 -8.00
C ASN A 523 -14.54 31.78 -8.89
N ASP A 524 -13.28 32.17 -8.96
CA ASP A 524 -12.30 31.56 -9.86
C ASP A 524 -11.59 30.37 -9.18
N VAL A 525 -11.12 29.43 -9.99
CA VAL A 525 -10.23 28.35 -9.56
C VAL A 525 -8.89 28.58 -10.25
N LEU A 526 -7.86 28.80 -9.45
CA LEU A 526 -6.50 29.04 -9.93
C LEU A 526 -5.63 27.81 -9.65
N VAL A 527 -5.07 27.23 -10.70
CA VAL A 527 -4.13 26.11 -10.66
C VAL A 527 -2.85 26.58 -11.33
N GLY A 528 -1.84 26.95 -10.52
CA GLY A 528 -0.54 27.41 -11.04
C GLY A 528 0.12 26.31 -11.84
N GLY A 529 0.23 25.14 -11.25
CA GLY A 529 0.94 23.99 -11.80
C GLY A 529 2.34 23.88 -11.25
N ALA A 530 3.27 23.40 -12.05
CA ALA A 530 4.66 23.28 -11.63
C ALA A 530 5.45 24.57 -11.94
N GLY A 531 6.12 25.14 -10.92
CA GLY A 531 6.91 26.35 -11.08
C GLY A 531 6.79 27.31 -9.92
N ASN A 532 7.17 28.57 -10.11
CA ASN A 532 7.03 29.57 -9.06
C ASN A 532 6.03 30.63 -9.53
N ASP A 533 4.78 30.45 -9.12
CA ASP A 533 3.67 31.19 -9.69
C ASP A 533 3.26 32.41 -8.86
N LEU A 534 2.74 33.41 -9.56
CA LEU A 534 2.12 34.59 -8.95
C LEU A 534 0.61 34.54 -9.13
N LEU A 535 -0.10 34.31 -8.04
CA LEU A 535 -1.54 34.08 -8.05
C LEU A 535 -2.27 35.29 -7.45
N LYS A 536 -3.28 35.78 -8.16
CA LYS A 536 -4.16 36.85 -7.73
C LYS A 536 -5.62 36.44 -7.93
N GLY A 537 -6.36 36.21 -6.85
CA GLY A 537 -7.73 35.77 -6.90
C GLY A 537 -8.73 36.79 -7.42
N GLY A 538 -8.54 38.08 -7.10
CA GLY A 538 -9.47 39.13 -7.52
C GLY A 538 -10.71 39.24 -6.62
N ALA A 539 -11.87 39.54 -7.21
CA ALA A 539 -13.13 39.63 -6.45
C ALA A 539 -13.84 38.27 -6.42
N GLY A 540 -14.69 38.06 -5.41
CA GLY A 540 -15.41 36.79 -5.22
C GLY A 540 -14.75 35.89 -4.16
N THR A 541 -15.17 34.63 -4.10
CA THR A 541 -14.59 33.58 -3.27
C THR A 541 -13.83 32.63 -4.21
N ASN A 542 -12.51 32.73 -4.17
CA ASN A 542 -11.64 32.01 -5.09
C ASN A 542 -11.11 30.72 -4.45
N THR A 543 -10.74 29.79 -5.29
CA THR A 543 -10.07 28.55 -4.87
C THR A 543 -8.68 28.51 -5.49
N PHE A 544 -7.66 28.44 -4.66
CA PHE A 544 -6.28 28.20 -5.06
C PHE A 544 -5.99 26.70 -4.86
N LEU A 545 -5.76 25.99 -5.95
CA LEU A 545 -5.60 24.55 -5.96
C LEU A 545 -4.16 24.18 -6.30
N PHE A 546 -3.53 23.43 -5.39
CA PHE A 546 -2.13 23.00 -5.46
C PHE A 546 -2.08 21.48 -5.46
N THR A 547 -1.30 20.90 -6.37
CA THR A 547 -1.15 19.45 -6.53
C THR A 547 0.31 19.06 -6.73
N GLY A 548 0.71 17.92 -6.16
CA GLY A 548 2.04 17.36 -6.34
C GLY A 548 3.16 18.35 -5.96
N ASN A 549 4.17 18.45 -6.79
CA ASN A 549 5.29 19.39 -6.62
C ASN A 549 5.00 20.68 -7.41
N PHE A 550 4.35 21.63 -6.75
CA PHE A 550 3.89 22.90 -7.36
C PHE A 550 4.92 24.05 -7.30
N GLY A 551 6.08 23.86 -6.62
CA GLY A 551 7.13 24.86 -6.53
C GLY A 551 6.92 25.91 -5.45
N GLN A 552 7.35 27.17 -5.69
CA GLN A 552 7.30 28.23 -4.68
C GLN A 552 6.38 29.37 -5.15
N ASP A 553 5.13 29.28 -4.75
CA ASP A 553 4.08 30.16 -5.22
C ASP A 553 3.81 31.34 -4.29
N ARG A 554 3.19 32.38 -4.83
CA ARG A 554 2.81 33.57 -4.09
C ARG A 554 1.38 33.98 -4.39
N ILE A 555 0.54 34.09 -3.35
CA ILE A 555 -0.80 34.67 -3.43
C ILE A 555 -0.73 36.11 -2.90
N VAL A 556 -1.08 37.08 -3.76
CA VAL A 556 -0.89 38.50 -3.44
C VAL A 556 -2.11 39.24 -2.89
N ASP A 557 -3.28 38.60 -2.92
CA ASP A 557 -4.53 39.22 -2.47
C ASP A 557 -5.48 38.22 -1.77
N TYR A 558 -4.92 37.22 -1.08
CA TYR A 558 -5.70 36.22 -0.33
C TYR A 558 -6.68 36.87 0.65
N LYS A 559 -7.88 36.35 0.67
CA LYS A 559 -8.95 36.74 1.60
C LYS A 559 -9.38 35.54 2.43
N THR A 560 -9.85 35.77 3.63
CA THR A 560 -10.38 34.71 4.52
C THR A 560 -11.61 33.97 3.96
N THR A 561 -12.23 34.49 2.92
CA THR A 561 -13.32 33.83 2.17
C THR A 561 -12.83 32.92 1.06
N ASP A 562 -11.57 33.06 0.65
CA ASP A 562 -10.96 32.22 -0.36
C ASP A 562 -10.59 30.85 0.23
N LYS A 563 -10.44 29.86 -0.64
CA LYS A 563 -10.06 28.49 -0.26
C LYS A 563 -8.63 28.20 -0.75
N LEU A 564 -7.84 27.59 0.12
CA LEU A 564 -6.56 26.97 -0.21
C LEU A 564 -6.76 25.46 -0.17
N VAL A 565 -6.49 24.78 -1.27
CA VAL A 565 -6.70 23.34 -1.41
C VAL A 565 -5.40 22.71 -1.87
N PHE A 566 -4.83 21.85 -1.03
CA PHE A 566 -3.62 21.09 -1.30
C PHE A 566 -3.99 19.62 -1.40
N ILE A 567 -3.80 19.03 -2.56
CA ILE A 567 -4.13 17.61 -2.84
C ILE A 567 -2.86 16.91 -3.31
N GLY A 568 -2.44 15.84 -2.60
CA GLY A 568 -1.23 15.11 -2.98
C GLY A 568 0.04 15.93 -2.90
N ALA A 569 0.10 16.92 -2.02
CA ALA A 569 1.31 17.69 -1.79
C ALA A 569 2.32 16.88 -0.98
N GLU A 570 3.60 16.99 -1.32
CA GLU A 570 4.68 16.27 -0.64
C GLU A 570 4.75 16.63 0.85
N GLY A 571 4.93 15.64 1.72
CA GLY A 571 5.07 15.84 3.17
C GLY A 571 3.76 16.01 3.94
N VAL A 572 2.62 15.83 3.30
CA VAL A 572 1.30 15.76 3.95
C VAL A 572 1.07 14.33 4.41
N GLY A 573 1.02 14.10 5.73
CA GLY A 573 0.65 12.83 6.34
C GLY A 573 -0.68 12.94 7.08
N GLU A 574 -1.23 11.82 7.57
CA GLU A 574 -2.54 11.78 8.25
C GLU A 574 -2.66 12.65 9.50
N HIS A 575 -1.57 13.05 10.10
CA HIS A 575 -1.52 13.91 11.27
C HIS A 575 -1.14 15.36 10.95
N TYR A 576 -1.50 15.82 9.75
CA TYR A 576 -1.20 17.17 9.34
C TYR A 576 -1.87 18.21 10.25
N SER A 577 -1.07 19.11 10.80
CA SER A 577 -1.58 20.34 11.37
C SER A 577 -1.07 21.53 10.56
N LEU A 578 -1.94 22.48 10.27
CA LEU A 578 -1.55 23.74 9.61
C LEU A 578 -0.36 24.41 10.32
N GLN A 579 -0.25 24.23 11.62
CA GLN A 579 0.80 24.82 12.47
C GLN A 579 2.18 24.23 12.18
N ASP A 580 2.26 22.96 11.75
CA ASP A 580 3.52 22.29 11.46
C ASP A 580 4.15 22.77 10.13
N HIS A 581 3.32 23.34 9.26
CA HIS A 581 3.72 23.78 7.92
C HIS A 581 3.67 25.30 7.73
N ALA A 582 3.10 26.03 8.70
CA ALA A 582 2.94 27.48 8.60
C ALA A 582 4.04 28.24 9.37
N GLN A 583 4.73 29.12 8.69
CA GLN A 583 5.73 30.01 9.26
C GLN A 583 5.40 31.46 8.95
N THR A 584 5.69 32.34 9.90
CA THR A 584 5.58 33.80 9.70
C THR A 584 6.90 34.33 9.18
N LEU A 585 6.90 35.03 8.04
CA LEU A 585 8.04 35.71 7.46
C LEU A 585 7.72 37.20 7.29
N GLY A 586 8.08 38.01 8.27
CA GLY A 586 7.70 39.43 8.29
C GLY A 586 6.17 39.59 8.49
N ASN A 587 5.48 40.13 7.48
CA ASN A 587 4.03 40.27 7.46
C ASN A 587 3.32 39.14 6.66
N ASP A 588 4.09 38.20 6.12
CA ASP A 588 3.61 37.16 5.27
C ASP A 588 3.50 35.84 6.05
N THR A 589 2.63 34.94 5.60
CA THR A 589 2.60 33.55 6.05
C THR A 589 3.09 32.65 4.92
N VAL A 590 4.01 31.75 5.23
CA VAL A 590 4.51 30.73 4.31
C VAL A 590 4.00 29.36 4.75
N LEU A 591 3.35 28.65 3.84
CA LEU A 591 2.93 27.25 4.01
C LEU A 591 3.89 26.38 3.20
N SER A 592 4.59 25.42 3.85
CA SER A 592 5.63 24.60 3.22
C SER A 592 5.25 23.13 3.14
N PHE A 593 5.51 22.51 1.98
CA PHE A 593 5.18 21.12 1.65
C PHE A 593 6.36 20.49 0.90
N GLY A 594 7.23 19.77 1.62
CA GLY A 594 8.45 19.24 1.03
C GLY A 594 9.29 20.32 0.37
N ASN A 595 9.46 20.25 -0.95
CA ASN A 595 10.17 21.25 -1.76
C ASN A 595 9.28 22.40 -2.25
N SER A 596 7.98 22.32 -2.02
CA SER A 596 7.00 23.32 -2.46
C SER A 596 6.57 24.24 -1.32
N SER A 597 6.13 25.45 -1.65
CA SER A 597 5.62 26.40 -0.66
C SER A 597 4.66 27.42 -1.26
N VAL A 598 3.74 27.92 -0.44
CA VAL A 598 2.87 29.03 -0.80
C VAL A 598 3.09 30.18 0.17
N THR A 599 3.43 31.35 -0.36
CA THR A 599 3.54 32.60 0.41
C THR A 599 2.26 33.41 0.28
N LEU A 600 1.57 33.63 1.37
CA LEU A 600 0.42 34.54 1.47
C LEU A 600 0.91 35.94 1.81
N VAL A 601 0.99 36.81 0.82
CA VAL A 601 1.60 38.14 0.94
C VAL A 601 0.73 39.08 1.78
N GLY A 602 1.29 39.66 2.85
CA GLY A 602 0.59 40.56 3.74
C GLY A 602 -0.44 39.92 4.67
N VAL A 603 -0.44 38.59 4.78
CA VAL A 603 -1.38 37.84 5.61
C VAL A 603 -0.65 37.26 6.81
N GLY A 604 -0.96 37.75 8.01
CA GLY A 604 -0.41 37.18 9.25
C GLY A 604 -1.06 35.84 9.61
N LEU A 605 -0.31 34.92 10.20
CA LEU A 605 -0.74 33.58 10.56
C LEU A 605 -2.03 33.55 11.39
N GLY A 606 -2.23 34.53 12.30
CA GLY A 606 -3.45 34.63 13.11
C GLY A 606 -4.72 35.01 12.32
N ASN A 607 -4.60 35.35 11.05
CA ASN A 607 -5.73 35.66 10.16
C ASN A 607 -6.11 34.49 9.25
N LEU A 608 -5.43 33.35 9.37
CA LEU A 608 -5.80 32.14 8.65
C LEU A 608 -6.93 31.41 9.37
N SER A 609 -7.96 31.03 8.64
CA SER A 609 -9.01 30.15 9.12
C SER A 609 -8.72 28.72 8.68
N ALA A 610 -8.72 27.78 9.62
CA ALA A 610 -8.58 26.36 9.29
C ALA A 610 -9.70 25.86 8.35
N ASP A 611 -10.91 26.45 8.45
CA ASP A 611 -12.04 26.08 7.60
C ASP A 611 -11.86 26.47 6.11
N GLY A 612 -10.94 27.38 5.82
CA GLY A 612 -10.60 27.81 4.45
C GLY A 612 -9.44 27.02 3.84
N ILE A 613 -8.83 26.09 4.58
CA ILE A 613 -7.64 25.38 4.15
C ILE A 613 -7.92 23.88 4.19
N THR A 614 -7.81 23.24 3.05
CA THR A 614 -7.91 21.79 2.91
C THR A 614 -6.54 21.25 2.53
N ILE A 615 -6.08 20.27 3.27
CA ILE A 615 -4.82 19.58 3.03
C ILE A 615 -5.12 18.08 3.07
N THR A 616 -4.73 17.37 2.05
CA THR A 616 -5.05 15.95 1.87
C THR A 616 -3.90 15.22 1.19
#